data_c1832dc7a9f6aaaf5687a35a0b5844fc
#
_entry.id   c1832dc7a9f6aaaf5687a35a0b5844fc
#
_cell.length_a   1.000
_cell.length_b   1.000
_cell.length_c   1.000
_cell.angle_alpha   90.00
_cell.angle_beta   90.00
_cell.angle_gamma   90.00
#
_symmetry.space_group_name_H-M   'P 1'
#
loop_
_entity.id
_entity.type
_entity.pdbx_description
1 polymer ?
#
loop_
_entity_poly.entity_id
_entity_poly.type
_entity_poly.pdbx_seq_one_letter_code
_entity_poly.pdbx_strand_id
1 'polypeptide(L)'
;MDPVNRRLFMKAVGPASLLPALPEAAFAFQAAGPQIVNEVAAPQPDANAKPKYSIKFAVIGLDHNHILSITAAVQRGGGELVSVLNTNPANPKGLADFQARFGNVKVARNEDEILNDPAIQLVAAAPIPDQRAPLGIRVMRHGKDYLSDKPGIITLEQLADVRKTIKETGRTYAILFSERLEVKAAVKAGDLVKAGAIGKVVQTVNLAPHQVNAPSRPDWFWDPARYGGILCDIGSHQVDQFVFYTGSTVADVAASQIANVHYPSQPKFQDFGDMMVHGNGGAGYVRVDWFTPDGLGVWGDGRLFILGTEGYIELRKYVDIAGRKGGNHLLLVDKKAQRYIDCNNVTLPFGPQFVGDVVNRTHVAQDQEQALLATELVLKAQKNAKRLQFIS
;
A
#
# COMPACT_ATOMS: atom_id res chain seq x y z
N MET A 1 -21.62 46.67 -9.96
CA MET A 1 -20.80 46.45 -8.74
C MET A 1 -19.39 46.95 -9.07
N ASP A 2 -18.96 48.02 -8.41
CA ASP A 2 -17.72 48.72 -8.75
C ASP A 2 -16.45 47.90 -8.47
N PRO A 3 -15.41 48.02 -9.28
CA PRO A 3 -14.14 47.35 -9.04
C PRO A 3 -13.41 48.01 -7.86
N VAL A 4 -13.10 47.24 -6.84
CA VAL A 4 -12.32 47.65 -5.67
C VAL A 4 -11.00 48.28 -6.09
N ASN A 5 -10.86 49.57 -5.79
CA ASN A 5 -9.76 50.42 -6.20
C ASN A 5 -8.48 50.08 -5.43
N ARG A 6 -7.56 49.36 -6.08
CA ARG A 6 -6.22 48.96 -5.56
C ARG A 6 -5.34 50.18 -5.13
N ARG A 7 -5.74 51.41 -5.43
CA ARG A 7 -4.98 52.62 -5.06
C ARG A 7 -5.18 53.09 -3.64
N LEU A 8 -6.16 52.55 -2.91
CA LEU A 8 -6.42 52.95 -1.51
C LEU A 8 -5.57 52.20 -0.47
N PHE A 9 -4.95 51.06 -0.86
CA PHE A 9 -4.12 50.29 0.07
C PHE A 9 -2.71 50.85 0.27
N MET A 10 -2.24 51.71 -0.66
CA MET A 10 -0.88 52.30 -0.61
C MET A 10 -0.78 53.66 0.12
N LYS A 11 -1.87 54.21 0.65
CA LYS A 11 -1.85 55.49 1.37
C LYS A 11 -1.96 55.40 2.90
N ALA A 12 -2.00 54.20 3.45
CA ALA A 12 -2.11 54.00 4.91
C ALA A 12 -0.79 53.61 5.59
N VAL A 13 0.34 53.66 4.89
CA VAL A 13 1.67 53.46 5.50
C VAL A 13 2.28 54.83 5.72
N GLY A 14 2.11 55.38 6.91
CA GLY A 14 2.81 56.57 7.39
C GLY A 14 4.33 56.32 7.46
N PRO A 15 5.14 57.40 7.63
CA PRO A 15 6.60 57.31 7.60
C PRO A 15 7.10 56.35 8.67
N ALA A 16 8.00 55.49 8.23
CA ALA A 16 8.65 54.44 9.01
C ALA A 16 9.16 54.96 10.36
N SER A 17 8.49 54.56 11.43
CA SER A 17 9.09 54.59 12.76
C SER A 17 10.23 53.55 12.75
N LEU A 18 11.42 53.99 13.08
CA LEU A 18 12.62 53.15 13.28
C LEU A 18 12.29 51.96 14.20
N LEU A 19 11.99 50.83 13.62
CA LEU A 19 12.09 49.57 14.35
C LEU A 19 13.58 49.38 14.63
N PRO A 20 14.01 49.09 15.86
CA PRO A 20 15.38 48.74 16.14
C PRO A 20 15.77 47.54 15.26
N ALA A 21 16.85 47.67 14.51
CA ALA A 21 17.39 46.60 13.77
C ALA A 21 17.61 45.40 14.71
N LEU A 22 16.83 44.33 14.54
CA LEU A 22 17.12 43.07 15.20
C LEU A 22 18.54 42.67 14.80
N PRO A 23 19.39 42.28 15.74
CA PRO A 23 20.75 41.95 15.42
C PRO A 23 20.77 40.84 14.36
N GLU A 24 21.56 41.02 13.29
CA GLU A 24 21.77 40.02 12.22
C GLU A 24 22.15 38.62 12.72
N ALA A 25 22.54 38.50 13.99
CA ALA A 25 22.82 37.23 14.65
C ALA A 25 21.61 36.28 14.78
N ALA A 26 20.37 36.75 14.58
CA ALA A 26 19.18 35.89 14.67
C ALA A 26 18.97 34.99 13.43
N PHE A 27 19.67 35.22 12.32
CA PHE A 27 19.60 34.44 11.08
C PHE A 27 20.93 33.78 10.68
N ALA A 28 21.96 33.80 11.51
CA ALA A 28 23.16 33.01 11.29
C ALA A 28 22.93 31.49 11.52
N PHE A 29 21.84 30.95 10.95
CA PHE A 29 21.71 29.51 10.73
C PHE A 29 22.38 29.16 9.42
N GLN A 30 23.73 29.27 9.38
CA GLN A 30 24.51 28.57 8.31
C GLN A 30 26.00 28.63 8.58
N ALA A 31 26.45 28.04 9.67
CA ALA A 31 27.62 27.17 9.54
C ALA A 31 27.20 26.07 8.55
N ALA A 32 28.09 25.70 7.61
CA ALA A 32 27.82 24.69 6.61
C ALA A 32 26.95 23.56 7.18
N GLY A 33 25.68 23.48 6.74
CA GLY A 33 24.71 22.51 7.26
C GLY A 33 25.30 21.12 7.15
N PRO A 34 24.97 20.18 8.01
CA PRO A 34 25.51 18.84 7.97
C PRO A 34 25.32 18.29 6.56
N GLN A 35 26.42 17.89 5.91
CA GLN A 35 26.37 17.32 4.57
C GLN A 35 25.53 16.04 4.60
N ILE A 36 24.65 15.88 3.61
CA ILE A 36 23.88 14.66 3.46
C ILE A 36 24.83 13.52 3.15
N VAL A 37 24.85 12.51 4.00
CA VAL A 37 25.60 11.28 3.77
C VAL A 37 24.81 10.44 2.76
N ASN A 38 25.42 10.14 1.61
CA ASN A 38 24.83 9.27 0.60
C ASN A 38 25.27 7.82 0.84
N GLU A 39 24.31 6.93 0.96
CA GLU A 39 24.52 5.51 1.20
C GLU A 39 23.80 4.68 0.14
N VAL A 40 24.33 3.51 -0.18
CA VAL A 40 23.63 2.46 -0.94
C VAL A 40 23.34 1.31 0.02
N ALA A 41 22.07 0.96 0.16
CA ALA A 41 21.71 -0.15 1.03
C ALA A 41 22.31 -1.45 0.49
N ALA A 42 23.06 -2.16 1.33
CA ALA A 42 23.57 -3.47 0.98
C ALA A 42 22.42 -4.48 0.80
N PRO A 43 22.53 -5.43 -0.15
CA PRO A 43 21.62 -6.56 -0.20
C PRO A 43 21.75 -7.38 1.09
N GLN A 44 20.66 -8.03 1.50
CA GLN A 44 20.76 -8.99 2.61
C GLN A 44 21.65 -10.18 2.22
N PRO A 45 22.33 -10.84 3.17
CA PRO A 45 23.31 -11.88 2.88
C PRO A 45 22.81 -13.02 1.98
N ASP A 46 21.53 -13.35 2.04
CA ASP A 46 20.92 -14.47 1.32
C ASP A 46 20.13 -14.06 0.07
N ALA A 47 20.40 -12.89 -0.51
CA ALA A 47 19.66 -12.32 -1.63
C ALA A 47 19.55 -13.27 -2.86
N ASN A 48 20.53 -14.15 -3.05
CA ASN A 48 20.61 -15.12 -4.15
C ASN A 48 20.52 -16.58 -3.67
N ALA A 49 20.21 -16.83 -2.41
CA ALA A 49 20.04 -18.18 -1.92
C ALA A 49 18.84 -18.87 -2.59
N LYS A 50 18.98 -20.15 -2.91
CA LYS A 50 17.84 -20.95 -3.34
C LYS A 50 16.77 -20.94 -2.24
N PRO A 51 15.48 -20.85 -2.61
CA PRO A 51 14.39 -20.93 -1.63
C PRO A 51 14.53 -22.19 -0.77
N LYS A 52 14.39 -22.01 0.54
CA LYS A 52 14.52 -23.12 1.51
C LYS A 52 13.36 -24.11 1.43
N TYR A 53 12.19 -23.62 1.04
CA TYR A 53 10.94 -24.36 0.98
C TYR A 53 10.38 -24.36 -0.43
N SER A 54 9.54 -25.34 -0.77
CA SER A 54 8.79 -25.38 -2.01
C SER A 54 7.35 -25.79 -1.72
N ILE A 55 6.41 -25.17 -2.44
CA ILE A 55 4.98 -25.48 -2.42
C ILE A 55 4.43 -25.47 -3.83
N LYS A 56 3.34 -26.21 -4.08
CA LYS A 56 2.54 -26.05 -5.30
C LYS A 56 1.43 -25.05 -5.05
N PHE A 57 1.25 -24.11 -5.98
CA PHE A 57 0.18 -23.14 -5.89
C PHE A 57 -0.56 -22.96 -7.23
N ALA A 58 -1.79 -22.51 -7.14
CA ALA A 58 -2.60 -22.13 -8.29
C ALA A 58 -3.02 -20.67 -8.21
N VAL A 59 -3.45 -20.13 -9.35
CA VAL A 59 -3.99 -18.77 -9.46
C VAL A 59 -5.45 -18.84 -9.86
N ILE A 60 -6.32 -18.07 -9.16
CA ILE A 60 -7.75 -17.93 -9.49
C ILE A 60 -8.11 -16.45 -9.60
N GLY A 61 -8.67 -16.06 -10.76
CA GLY A 61 -9.08 -14.68 -11.06
C GLY A 61 -7.94 -13.80 -11.53
N LEU A 62 -8.14 -13.17 -12.69
CA LEU A 62 -7.15 -12.38 -13.41
C LEU A 62 -7.66 -10.97 -13.73
N ASP A 63 -8.62 -10.46 -12.94
CA ASP A 63 -9.28 -9.18 -13.22
C ASP A 63 -8.44 -7.97 -12.85
N HIS A 64 -7.40 -8.17 -12.03
CA HIS A 64 -6.45 -7.13 -11.67
C HIS A 64 -5.01 -7.57 -11.97
N ASN A 65 -4.25 -6.69 -12.63
CA ASN A 65 -2.89 -6.99 -13.10
C ASN A 65 -1.87 -7.23 -11.97
N HIS A 66 -2.18 -6.89 -10.73
CA HIS A 66 -1.37 -7.23 -9.57
C HIS A 66 -1.12 -8.73 -9.41
N ILE A 67 -1.97 -9.58 -10.01
CA ILE A 67 -1.75 -11.03 -10.00
C ILE A 67 -0.38 -11.41 -10.57
N LEU A 68 0.15 -10.63 -11.49
CA LEU A 68 1.49 -10.88 -12.06
C LEU A 68 2.59 -10.70 -11.01
N SER A 69 2.50 -9.66 -10.17
CA SER A 69 3.46 -9.43 -9.08
C SER A 69 3.26 -10.40 -7.92
N ILE A 70 2.02 -10.75 -7.58
CA ILE A 70 1.68 -11.77 -6.59
C ILE A 70 2.30 -13.12 -6.97
N THR A 71 2.06 -13.57 -8.20
CA THR A 71 2.60 -14.84 -8.73
C THR A 71 4.13 -14.84 -8.70
N ALA A 72 4.77 -13.75 -9.15
CA ALA A 72 6.23 -13.62 -9.15
C ALA A 72 6.80 -13.63 -7.71
N ALA A 73 6.13 -13.04 -6.73
CA ALA A 73 6.54 -13.06 -5.34
C ALA A 73 6.50 -14.49 -4.76
N VAL A 74 5.44 -15.25 -5.02
CA VAL A 74 5.33 -16.65 -4.58
C VAL A 74 6.38 -17.54 -5.26
N GLN A 75 6.61 -17.37 -6.58
CA GLN A 75 7.67 -18.11 -7.30
C GLN A 75 9.06 -17.79 -6.76
N ARG A 76 9.35 -16.51 -6.48
CA ARG A 76 10.61 -16.10 -5.84
C ARG A 76 10.82 -16.81 -4.50
N GLY A 77 9.74 -17.13 -3.79
CA GLY A 77 9.74 -17.86 -2.53
C GLY A 77 9.89 -19.36 -2.64
N GLY A 78 9.87 -19.94 -3.86
CA GLY A 78 9.91 -21.37 -4.09
C GLY A 78 8.55 -22.00 -4.43
N GLY A 79 7.55 -21.19 -4.73
CA GLY A 79 6.26 -21.67 -5.23
C GLY A 79 6.35 -22.18 -6.66
N GLU A 80 5.86 -23.39 -6.91
CA GLU A 80 5.63 -23.97 -8.22
C GLU A 80 4.20 -23.64 -8.69
N LEU A 81 4.08 -22.84 -9.73
CA LEU A 81 2.78 -22.51 -10.34
C LEU A 81 2.29 -23.69 -11.18
N VAL A 82 1.22 -24.35 -10.75
CA VAL A 82 0.73 -25.57 -11.41
C VAL A 82 -0.52 -25.36 -12.26
N SER A 83 -1.35 -24.36 -11.94
CA SER A 83 -2.52 -24.07 -12.75
C SER A 83 -3.03 -22.64 -12.58
N VAL A 84 -3.82 -22.18 -13.54
CA VAL A 84 -4.48 -20.87 -13.53
C VAL A 84 -5.94 -21.01 -13.95
N LEU A 85 -6.83 -20.27 -13.32
CA LEU A 85 -8.25 -20.14 -13.70
C LEU A 85 -8.59 -18.68 -13.94
N ASN A 86 -9.02 -18.36 -15.17
CA ASN A 86 -9.69 -17.08 -15.46
C ASN A 86 -11.18 -17.21 -15.13
N THR A 87 -11.61 -16.54 -14.06
CA THR A 87 -13.02 -16.56 -13.62
C THR A 87 -13.91 -15.59 -14.37
N ASN A 88 -13.33 -14.72 -15.21
CA ASN A 88 -14.06 -13.72 -15.98
C ASN A 88 -13.84 -13.92 -17.48
N PRO A 89 -14.72 -14.65 -18.19
CA PRO A 89 -14.60 -14.85 -19.64
C PRO A 89 -14.62 -13.55 -20.46
N ALA A 90 -15.19 -12.48 -19.92
CA ALA A 90 -15.18 -11.15 -20.56
C ALA A 90 -13.79 -10.46 -20.50
N ASN A 91 -12.83 -11.02 -19.73
CA ASN A 91 -11.45 -10.56 -19.68
C ASN A 91 -10.46 -11.60 -20.27
N PRO A 92 -10.49 -11.89 -21.57
CA PRO A 92 -9.55 -12.83 -22.20
C PRO A 92 -8.10 -12.30 -22.17
N LYS A 93 -7.94 -10.96 -22.16
CA LYS A 93 -6.63 -10.32 -22.07
C LYS A 93 -5.89 -10.69 -20.78
N GLY A 94 -6.59 -10.81 -19.65
CA GLY A 94 -5.99 -11.20 -18.39
C GLY A 94 -5.25 -12.54 -18.47
N LEU A 95 -5.86 -13.55 -19.12
CA LEU A 95 -5.21 -14.85 -19.34
C LEU A 95 -4.03 -14.74 -20.31
N ALA A 96 -4.18 -13.99 -21.40
CA ALA A 96 -3.10 -13.82 -22.38
C ALA A 96 -1.88 -13.13 -21.77
N ASP A 97 -2.06 -12.04 -21.00
CA ASP A 97 -0.99 -11.34 -20.31
C ASP A 97 -0.31 -12.24 -19.26
N PHE A 98 -1.10 -13.05 -18.55
CA PHE A 98 -0.59 -14.00 -17.57
C PHE A 98 0.29 -15.08 -18.22
N GLN A 99 -0.18 -15.71 -19.32
CA GLN A 99 0.58 -16.72 -20.06
C GLN A 99 1.82 -16.13 -20.74
N ALA A 100 1.75 -14.91 -21.24
CA ALA A 100 2.91 -14.21 -21.80
C ALA A 100 4.05 -14.05 -20.77
N ARG A 101 3.71 -13.90 -19.47
CA ARG A 101 4.70 -13.74 -18.41
C ARG A 101 5.18 -15.05 -17.79
N PHE A 102 4.29 -16.02 -17.62
CA PHE A 102 4.58 -17.25 -16.86
C PHE A 102 4.61 -18.52 -17.71
N GLY A 103 4.45 -18.38 -19.04
CA GLY A 103 4.45 -19.50 -19.99
C GLY A 103 3.11 -20.25 -20.03
N ASN A 104 3.12 -21.40 -20.70
CA ASN A 104 1.93 -22.22 -20.88
C ASN A 104 1.60 -23.00 -19.60
N VAL A 105 1.04 -22.31 -18.62
CA VAL A 105 0.50 -22.93 -17.40
C VAL A 105 -0.82 -23.63 -17.72
N LYS A 106 -1.07 -24.79 -17.10
CA LYS A 106 -2.35 -25.50 -17.23
C LYS A 106 -3.51 -24.56 -16.87
N VAL A 107 -4.45 -24.38 -17.79
CA VAL A 107 -5.69 -23.63 -17.54
C VAL A 107 -6.71 -24.60 -16.94
N ALA A 108 -7.17 -24.33 -15.72
CA ALA A 108 -8.22 -25.10 -15.07
C ALA A 108 -9.58 -24.76 -15.68
N ARG A 109 -10.48 -25.75 -15.76
CA ARG A 109 -11.83 -25.58 -16.31
C ARG A 109 -12.79 -24.90 -15.34
N ASN A 110 -12.57 -25.12 -14.05
CA ASN A 110 -13.39 -24.57 -12.94
C ASN A 110 -12.60 -24.54 -11.64
N GLU A 111 -13.18 -23.96 -10.57
CA GLU A 111 -12.57 -23.88 -9.26
C GLU A 111 -12.31 -25.28 -8.66
N ASP A 112 -13.19 -26.26 -8.88
CA ASP A 112 -13.11 -27.59 -8.27
C ASP A 112 -11.84 -28.34 -8.68
N GLU A 113 -11.36 -28.15 -9.92
CA GLU A 113 -10.07 -28.72 -10.34
C GLU A 113 -8.88 -28.24 -9.50
N ILE A 114 -8.97 -27.02 -8.97
CA ILE A 114 -7.93 -26.43 -8.14
C ILE A 114 -8.18 -26.78 -6.66
N LEU A 115 -9.42 -26.59 -6.22
CA LEU A 115 -9.75 -26.71 -4.79
C LEU A 115 -9.66 -28.16 -4.31
N ASN A 116 -10.01 -29.14 -5.16
CA ASN A 116 -9.96 -30.56 -4.82
C ASN A 116 -8.59 -31.23 -5.09
N ASP A 117 -7.63 -30.52 -5.70
CA ASP A 117 -6.28 -31.08 -5.90
C ASP A 117 -5.49 -31.03 -4.57
N PRO A 118 -5.17 -32.20 -3.96
CA PRO A 118 -4.47 -32.24 -2.68
C PRO A 118 -3.01 -31.77 -2.77
N ALA A 119 -2.43 -31.70 -3.97
CA ALA A 119 -1.07 -31.24 -4.15
C ALA A 119 -0.95 -29.72 -4.06
N ILE A 120 -2.04 -28.96 -4.25
CA ILE A 120 -2.05 -27.50 -4.18
C ILE A 120 -2.20 -27.07 -2.72
N GLN A 121 -1.23 -26.32 -2.21
CA GLN A 121 -1.18 -25.84 -0.82
C GLN A 121 -1.66 -24.41 -0.67
N LEU A 122 -1.56 -23.61 -1.75
CA LEU A 122 -1.87 -22.18 -1.76
C LEU A 122 -2.65 -21.82 -3.03
N VAL A 123 -3.63 -20.92 -2.86
CA VAL A 123 -4.28 -20.22 -3.98
C VAL A 123 -3.96 -18.72 -3.88
N ALA A 124 -3.34 -18.18 -4.93
CA ALA A 124 -3.16 -16.74 -5.10
C ALA A 124 -4.26 -16.19 -6.01
N ALA A 125 -4.80 -14.99 -5.72
CA ALA A 125 -5.99 -14.53 -6.43
C ALA A 125 -6.08 -13.01 -6.57
N ALA A 126 -6.56 -12.58 -7.75
CA ALA A 126 -6.93 -11.19 -8.02
C ALA A 126 -8.21 -11.09 -8.89
N PRO A 127 -9.33 -11.75 -8.51
CA PRO A 127 -10.61 -11.48 -9.15
C PRO A 127 -11.10 -10.07 -8.78
N ILE A 128 -12.28 -9.70 -9.26
CA ILE A 128 -12.95 -8.45 -8.87
C ILE A 128 -13.03 -8.39 -7.33
N PRO A 129 -12.73 -7.24 -6.69
CA PRO A 129 -12.58 -7.16 -5.24
C PRO A 129 -13.74 -7.73 -4.41
N ASP A 130 -14.99 -7.57 -4.85
CA ASP A 130 -16.16 -8.13 -4.16
C ASP A 130 -16.16 -9.67 -4.08
N GLN A 131 -15.42 -10.34 -4.96
CA GLN A 131 -15.33 -11.80 -5.05
C GLN A 131 -14.16 -12.39 -4.24
N ARG A 132 -13.21 -11.57 -3.77
CA ARG A 132 -11.97 -12.02 -3.14
C ARG A 132 -12.20 -12.74 -1.81
N ALA A 133 -12.98 -12.13 -0.91
CA ALA A 133 -13.28 -12.74 0.39
C ALA A 133 -14.12 -14.03 0.26
N PRO A 134 -15.21 -14.07 -0.52
CA PRO A 134 -15.95 -15.32 -0.77
C PRO A 134 -15.07 -16.44 -1.34
N LEU A 135 -14.18 -16.13 -2.28
CA LEU A 135 -13.22 -17.11 -2.83
C LEU A 135 -12.27 -17.63 -1.75
N GLY A 136 -11.64 -16.72 -0.97
CA GLY A 136 -10.71 -17.12 0.08
C GLY A 136 -11.34 -18.01 1.15
N ILE A 137 -12.60 -17.75 1.51
CA ILE A 137 -13.38 -18.61 2.40
C ILE A 137 -13.53 -20.03 1.82
N ARG A 138 -13.87 -20.16 0.53
CA ARG A 138 -13.93 -21.47 -0.13
C ARG A 138 -12.58 -22.17 -0.16
N VAL A 139 -11.52 -21.43 -0.52
CA VAL A 139 -10.14 -21.95 -0.53
C VAL A 139 -9.72 -22.51 0.83
N MET A 140 -9.93 -21.73 1.90
CA MET A 140 -9.57 -22.17 3.26
C MET A 140 -10.38 -23.41 3.72
N ARG A 141 -11.66 -23.50 3.38
CA ARG A 141 -12.50 -24.66 3.67
C ARG A 141 -12.07 -25.92 2.92
N HIS A 142 -11.36 -25.80 1.80
CA HIS A 142 -10.72 -26.91 1.10
C HIS A 142 -9.29 -27.19 1.60
N GLY A 143 -8.93 -26.66 2.78
CA GLY A 143 -7.67 -26.94 3.43
C GLY A 143 -6.44 -26.27 2.81
N LYS A 144 -6.61 -25.20 2.02
CA LYS A 144 -5.52 -24.47 1.37
C LYS A 144 -5.38 -23.08 1.98
N ASP A 145 -4.18 -22.53 1.92
CA ASP A 145 -3.95 -21.12 2.28
C ASP A 145 -4.33 -20.20 1.11
N TYR A 146 -4.62 -18.95 1.42
CA TYR A 146 -5.09 -17.98 0.45
C TYR A 146 -4.26 -16.69 0.50
N LEU A 147 -3.80 -16.23 -0.66
CA LEU A 147 -3.14 -14.94 -0.85
C LEU A 147 -3.96 -14.07 -1.79
N SER A 148 -4.61 -13.09 -1.24
CA SER A 148 -5.43 -12.12 -1.99
C SER A 148 -4.62 -10.93 -2.47
N ASP A 149 -5.01 -10.38 -3.61
CA ASP A 149 -4.70 -8.99 -3.94
C ASP A 149 -5.49 -8.03 -3.02
N LYS A 150 -5.03 -6.79 -2.90
CA LYS A 150 -5.73 -5.71 -2.18
C LYS A 150 -6.81 -5.03 -3.06
N PRO A 151 -7.91 -4.54 -2.48
CA PRO A 151 -8.42 -4.88 -1.16
C PRO A 151 -8.86 -6.34 -1.14
N GLY A 152 -8.41 -7.07 -0.13
CA GLY A 152 -8.77 -8.49 -0.02
C GLY A 152 -10.20 -8.72 0.47
N ILE A 153 -10.77 -7.72 1.13
CA ILE A 153 -12.09 -7.73 1.78
C ILE A 153 -12.67 -6.33 1.60
N ILE A 154 -13.94 -6.21 1.26
CA ILE A 154 -14.59 -4.93 0.97
C ILE A 154 -15.80 -4.60 1.88
N THR A 155 -16.21 -5.51 2.76
CA THR A 155 -17.25 -5.25 3.76
C THR A 155 -16.91 -5.82 5.14
N LEU A 156 -17.51 -5.24 6.20
CA LEU A 156 -17.31 -5.73 7.57
C LEU A 156 -17.89 -7.14 7.77
N GLU A 157 -18.95 -7.48 7.05
CA GLU A 157 -19.57 -8.79 7.04
C GLU A 157 -18.61 -9.83 6.43
N GLN A 158 -18.00 -9.53 5.30
CA GLN A 158 -16.95 -10.37 4.71
C GLN A 158 -15.77 -10.56 5.68
N LEU A 159 -15.36 -9.50 6.39
CA LEU A 159 -14.28 -9.58 7.38
C LEU A 159 -14.63 -10.52 8.53
N ALA A 160 -15.86 -10.45 9.05
CA ALA A 160 -16.34 -11.34 10.10
C ALA A 160 -16.33 -12.80 9.64
N ASP A 161 -16.79 -13.07 8.40
CA ASP A 161 -16.81 -14.43 7.83
C ASP A 161 -15.39 -14.96 7.59
N VAL A 162 -14.46 -14.11 7.12
CA VAL A 162 -13.04 -14.48 6.97
C VAL A 162 -12.43 -14.83 8.33
N ARG A 163 -12.59 -13.99 9.35
CA ARG A 163 -12.09 -14.26 10.72
C ARG A 163 -12.65 -15.57 11.28
N LYS A 164 -13.95 -15.82 11.09
CA LYS A 164 -14.60 -17.07 11.48
C LYS A 164 -13.96 -18.27 10.77
N THR A 165 -13.78 -18.18 9.45
CA THR A 165 -13.22 -19.28 8.64
C THR A 165 -11.76 -19.56 8.99
N ILE A 166 -10.95 -18.54 9.25
CA ILE A 166 -9.58 -18.70 9.75
C ILE A 166 -9.59 -19.52 11.04
N LYS A 167 -10.46 -19.17 11.99
CA LYS A 167 -10.58 -19.88 13.28
C LYS A 167 -11.04 -21.33 13.10
N GLU A 168 -11.96 -21.58 12.17
CA GLU A 168 -12.50 -22.91 11.89
C GLU A 168 -11.49 -23.84 11.21
N THR A 169 -10.67 -23.29 10.30
CA THR A 169 -9.81 -24.08 9.42
C THR A 169 -8.34 -24.10 9.81
N GLY A 170 -7.90 -23.12 10.60
CA GLY A 170 -6.47 -22.87 10.88
C GLY A 170 -5.66 -22.51 9.65
N ARG A 171 -6.32 -22.04 8.57
CA ARG A 171 -5.66 -21.63 7.32
C ARG A 171 -5.38 -20.14 7.32
N THR A 172 -4.40 -19.74 6.51
CA THR A 172 -4.00 -18.34 6.38
C THR A 172 -4.83 -17.64 5.31
N TYR A 173 -5.33 -16.46 5.65
CA TYR A 173 -5.86 -15.46 4.71
C TYR A 173 -4.90 -14.28 4.68
N ALA A 174 -4.02 -14.23 3.69
CA ALA A 174 -3.07 -13.14 3.52
C ALA A 174 -3.54 -12.16 2.44
N ILE A 175 -3.15 -10.89 2.57
CA ILE A 175 -3.42 -9.84 1.59
C ILE A 175 -2.08 -9.21 1.19
N LEU A 176 -1.75 -9.19 -0.11
CA LEU A 176 -0.51 -8.58 -0.56
C LEU A 176 -0.60 -7.05 -0.53
N PHE A 177 -0.20 -6.44 0.55
CA PHE A 177 0.01 -4.99 0.64
C PHE A 177 1.36 -4.64 0.01
N SER A 178 1.42 -4.64 -1.31
CA SER A 178 2.66 -4.55 -2.08
C SER A 178 3.47 -3.28 -1.81
N GLU A 179 2.84 -2.16 -1.45
CA GLU A 179 3.54 -0.91 -1.13
C GLU A 179 4.44 -1.00 0.12
N ARG A 180 4.21 -1.97 1.00
CA ARG A 180 5.09 -2.30 2.11
C ARG A 180 5.95 -3.54 1.82
N LEU A 181 5.34 -4.59 1.30
CA LEU A 181 5.96 -5.91 1.19
C LEU A 181 6.87 -6.06 -0.04
N GLU A 182 6.61 -5.29 -1.11
CA GLU A 182 7.31 -5.38 -2.40
C GLU A 182 7.98 -4.05 -2.82
N VAL A 183 8.04 -3.06 -1.93
CA VAL A 183 8.81 -1.81 -2.13
C VAL A 183 10.06 -1.86 -1.26
N LYS A 184 11.22 -1.89 -1.91
CA LYS A 184 12.53 -2.07 -1.25
C LYS A 184 12.83 -0.99 -0.20
N ALA A 185 12.47 0.27 -0.48
CA ALA A 185 12.62 1.35 0.50
C ALA A 185 11.72 1.16 1.73
N ALA A 186 10.50 0.62 1.56
CA ALA A 186 9.61 0.33 2.68
C ALA A 186 10.13 -0.84 3.53
N VAL A 187 10.68 -1.88 2.91
CA VAL A 187 11.35 -2.98 3.63
C VAL A 187 12.52 -2.43 4.47
N LYS A 188 13.40 -1.62 3.86
CA LYS A 188 14.54 -1.02 4.57
C LYS A 188 14.11 -0.09 5.71
N ALA A 189 13.03 0.68 5.52
CA ALA A 189 12.46 1.50 6.59
C ALA A 189 11.97 0.65 7.77
N GLY A 190 11.36 -0.52 7.50
CA GLY A 190 10.97 -1.48 8.53
C GLY A 190 12.16 -1.97 9.36
N ASP A 191 13.27 -2.32 8.70
CA ASP A 191 14.50 -2.74 9.38
C ASP A 191 15.06 -1.61 10.27
N LEU A 192 15.06 -0.36 9.76
CA LEU A 192 15.56 0.80 10.51
C LEU A 192 14.68 1.14 11.72
N VAL A 193 13.35 1.10 11.56
CA VAL A 193 12.40 1.30 12.66
C VAL A 193 12.57 0.21 13.73
N LYS A 194 12.67 -1.05 13.32
CA LYS A 194 12.89 -2.19 14.22
C LYS A 194 14.23 -2.09 14.95
N ALA A 195 15.26 -1.55 14.29
CA ALA A 195 16.57 -1.29 14.90
C ALA A 195 16.61 -0.06 15.82
N GLY A 196 15.48 0.68 15.96
CA GLY A 196 15.39 1.86 16.82
C GLY A 196 16.02 3.12 16.24
N ALA A 197 16.28 3.21 14.93
CA ALA A 197 17.00 4.31 14.29
C ALA A 197 16.36 5.70 14.51
N ILE A 198 15.07 5.76 14.76
CA ILE A 198 14.30 7.00 15.01
C ILE A 198 13.63 7.03 16.40
N GLY A 199 14.02 6.11 17.30
CA GLY A 199 13.35 5.94 18.58
C GLY A 199 11.95 5.33 18.44
N LYS A 200 11.03 5.66 19.37
CA LYS A 200 9.63 5.21 19.31
C LYS A 200 8.89 5.96 18.21
N VAL A 201 8.20 5.23 17.33
CA VAL A 201 7.34 5.85 16.31
C VAL A 201 6.19 6.61 16.98
N VAL A 202 5.90 7.80 16.48
CA VAL A 202 4.85 8.71 16.96
C VAL A 202 3.72 8.80 15.93
N GLN A 203 4.08 8.97 14.64
CA GLN A 203 3.11 9.18 13.58
C GLN A 203 3.62 8.68 12.24
N THR A 204 2.69 8.22 11.40
CA THR A 204 2.90 8.04 9.96
C THR A 204 2.04 9.02 9.17
N VAL A 205 2.60 9.59 8.08
CA VAL A 205 1.84 10.38 7.10
C VAL A 205 2.05 9.76 5.73
N ASN A 206 0.98 9.26 5.14
CA ASN A 206 0.98 8.61 3.84
C ASN A 206 0.26 9.45 2.79
N LEU A 207 0.91 9.70 1.66
CA LEU A 207 0.33 10.33 0.48
C LEU A 207 0.44 9.34 -0.69
N ALA A 208 -0.69 8.88 -1.19
CA ALA A 208 -0.74 7.82 -2.20
C ALA A 208 -1.63 8.20 -3.40
N PRO A 209 -1.20 9.19 -4.20
CA PRO A 209 -1.87 9.51 -5.45
C PRO A 209 -1.62 8.41 -6.48
N HIS A 210 -2.65 8.10 -7.27
CA HIS A 210 -2.59 7.16 -8.38
C HIS A 210 -3.06 7.81 -9.68
N GLN A 211 -2.58 7.31 -10.81
CA GLN A 211 -3.11 7.70 -12.12
C GLN A 211 -4.37 6.87 -12.42
N VAL A 212 -5.46 7.55 -12.75
CA VAL A 212 -6.73 6.87 -13.00
C VAL A 212 -6.70 6.03 -14.28
N ASN A 213 -6.07 6.55 -15.37
CA ASN A 213 -6.05 5.91 -16.68
C ASN A 213 -7.45 5.45 -17.15
N ALA A 214 -8.43 6.35 -17.09
CA ALA A 214 -9.85 6.09 -17.24
C ALA A 214 -10.23 5.24 -18.47
N PRO A 215 -9.66 5.43 -19.67
CA PRO A 215 -10.02 4.63 -20.86
C PRO A 215 -9.73 3.12 -20.71
N SER A 216 -8.87 2.72 -19.80
CA SER A 216 -8.50 1.33 -19.58
C SER A 216 -9.27 0.64 -18.46
N ARG A 217 -10.13 1.39 -17.75
CA ARG A 217 -10.81 0.85 -16.56
C ARG A 217 -12.05 0.06 -16.94
N PRO A 218 -12.23 -1.15 -16.36
CA PRO A 218 -13.44 -1.94 -16.53
C PRO A 218 -14.61 -1.34 -15.72
N ASP A 219 -15.84 -1.73 -16.06
CA ASP A 219 -17.06 -1.20 -15.44
C ASP A 219 -17.09 -1.31 -13.91
N TRP A 220 -16.59 -2.42 -13.36
CA TRP A 220 -16.58 -2.62 -11.90
C TRP A 220 -15.74 -1.59 -11.14
N PHE A 221 -14.74 -0.98 -11.80
CA PHE A 221 -13.88 0.04 -11.20
C PHE A 221 -14.65 1.31 -10.80
N TRP A 222 -15.76 1.60 -11.46
CA TRP A 222 -16.54 2.80 -11.21
C TRP A 222 -17.60 2.63 -10.12
N ASP A 223 -17.84 1.39 -9.65
CA ASP A 223 -18.85 1.09 -8.63
C ASP A 223 -18.23 0.67 -7.30
N PRO A 224 -18.29 1.53 -6.25
CA PRO A 224 -17.78 1.22 -4.91
C PRO A 224 -18.33 -0.08 -4.30
N ALA A 225 -19.52 -0.54 -4.71
CA ALA A 225 -20.05 -1.83 -4.28
C ALA A 225 -19.21 -3.02 -4.79
N ARG A 226 -18.45 -2.81 -5.88
CA ARG A 226 -17.63 -3.83 -6.50
C ARG A 226 -16.17 -3.74 -6.05
N TYR A 227 -15.60 -2.54 -5.87
CA TYR A 227 -14.19 -2.36 -5.52
C TYR A 227 -13.95 -1.94 -4.06
N GLY A 228 -15.01 -1.64 -3.30
CA GLY A 228 -14.93 -1.32 -1.88
C GLY A 228 -14.79 0.17 -1.55
N GLY A 229 -14.66 1.06 -2.55
CA GLY A 229 -14.40 2.48 -2.38
C GLY A 229 -12.90 2.82 -2.23
N ILE A 230 -12.56 4.10 -2.41
CA ILE A 230 -11.15 4.53 -2.52
C ILE A 230 -10.34 4.28 -1.25
N LEU A 231 -10.97 4.41 -0.06
CA LEU A 231 -10.29 4.15 1.21
C LEU A 231 -9.97 2.67 1.40
N CYS A 232 -10.81 1.75 0.90
CA CYS A 232 -10.51 0.32 0.88
C CYS A 232 -9.50 -0.03 -0.21
N ASP A 233 -9.67 0.50 -1.41
CA ASP A 233 -8.83 0.14 -2.56
C ASP A 233 -7.39 0.62 -2.40
N ILE A 234 -7.16 1.93 -2.38
CA ILE A 234 -5.82 2.48 -2.23
C ILE A 234 -5.43 2.53 -0.75
N GLY A 235 -6.30 3.07 0.11
CA GLY A 235 -6.01 3.33 1.53
C GLY A 235 -5.60 2.11 2.34
N SER A 236 -5.95 0.90 1.89
CA SER A 236 -5.55 -0.33 2.57
C SER A 236 -4.03 -0.51 2.65
N HIS A 237 -3.29 -0.12 1.62
CA HIS A 237 -1.83 -0.10 1.66
C HIS A 237 -1.27 0.82 2.75
N GLN A 238 -1.87 2.01 2.88
CA GLN A 238 -1.36 3.05 3.78
C GLN A 238 -1.69 2.74 5.24
N VAL A 239 -2.86 2.14 5.47
CA VAL A 239 -3.24 1.71 6.82
C VAL A 239 -2.46 0.46 7.26
N ASP A 240 -2.14 -0.47 6.34
CA ASP A 240 -1.21 -1.57 6.63
C ASP A 240 0.17 -1.02 7.06
N GLN A 241 0.68 0.00 6.37
CA GLN A 241 1.93 0.66 6.75
C GLN A 241 1.82 1.36 8.11
N PHE A 242 0.69 2.03 8.40
CA PHE A 242 0.45 2.61 9.72
C PHE A 242 0.53 1.54 10.82
N VAL A 243 -0.24 0.46 10.70
CA VAL A 243 -0.27 -0.62 11.69
C VAL A 243 1.12 -1.23 11.87
N PHE A 244 1.83 -1.50 10.78
CA PHE A 244 3.16 -2.11 10.81
C PHE A 244 4.21 -1.20 11.47
N TYR A 245 4.37 0.06 11.03
CA TYR A 245 5.44 0.92 11.53
C TYR A 245 5.19 1.39 12.96
N THR A 246 3.94 1.60 13.36
CA THR A 246 3.61 1.94 14.74
C THR A 246 3.60 0.74 15.68
N GLY A 247 3.51 -0.49 15.13
CA GLY A 247 3.32 -1.70 15.91
C GLY A 247 1.97 -1.75 16.62
N SER A 248 0.96 -1.01 16.12
CA SER A 248 -0.35 -0.97 16.74
C SER A 248 -1.06 -2.32 16.66
N THR A 249 -1.57 -2.79 17.78
CA THR A 249 -2.40 -4.01 17.89
C THR A 249 -3.87 -3.68 18.16
N VAL A 250 -4.14 -2.43 18.57
CA VAL A 250 -5.47 -1.85 18.70
C VAL A 250 -5.44 -0.46 18.09
N ALA A 251 -6.40 -0.16 17.24
CA ALA A 251 -6.51 1.15 16.59
C ALA A 251 -7.96 1.46 16.21
N ASP A 252 -8.24 2.74 15.96
CA ASP A 252 -9.54 3.21 15.49
C ASP A 252 -9.39 4.38 14.52
N VAL A 253 -10.49 4.72 13.84
CA VAL A 253 -10.59 5.81 12.88
C VAL A 253 -11.15 7.04 13.56
N ALA A 254 -10.34 8.11 13.65
CA ALA A 254 -10.77 9.38 14.24
C ALA A 254 -11.66 10.18 13.28
N ALA A 255 -11.34 10.20 11.99
CA ALA A 255 -12.12 10.87 10.96
C ALA A 255 -11.79 10.27 9.59
N SER A 256 -12.75 10.35 8.66
CA SER A 256 -12.56 9.98 7.27
C SER A 256 -13.50 10.75 6.36
N GLN A 257 -13.07 10.99 5.13
CA GLN A 257 -13.86 11.68 4.13
C GLN A 257 -13.51 11.19 2.71
N ILE A 258 -14.48 11.32 1.81
CA ILE A 258 -14.37 10.94 0.40
C ILE A 258 -14.98 12.02 -0.48
N ALA A 259 -14.56 12.07 -1.74
CA ALA A 259 -15.19 12.94 -2.74
C ALA A 259 -15.17 12.30 -4.13
N ASN A 260 -16.00 12.84 -5.01
CA ASN A 260 -15.89 12.75 -6.45
C ASN A 260 -15.78 14.17 -6.98
N VAL A 261 -14.59 14.57 -7.40
CA VAL A 261 -14.28 15.96 -7.79
C VAL A 261 -14.29 16.10 -9.32
N HIS A 262 -13.81 15.08 -10.03
CA HIS A 262 -13.50 15.18 -11.46
C HIS A 262 -14.34 14.27 -12.37
N TYR A 263 -15.09 13.31 -11.84
CA TYR A 263 -15.83 12.33 -12.63
C TYR A 263 -17.34 12.44 -12.43
N PRO A 264 -18.00 13.55 -12.85
CA PRO A 264 -19.45 13.73 -12.64
C PRO A 264 -20.31 12.72 -13.42
N SER A 265 -19.79 12.17 -14.52
CA SER A 265 -20.46 11.10 -15.28
C SER A 265 -20.48 9.76 -14.55
N GLN A 266 -19.67 9.61 -13.51
CA GLN A 266 -19.58 8.42 -12.65
C GLN A 266 -19.94 8.82 -11.20
N PRO A 267 -21.21 9.12 -10.88
CA PRO A 267 -21.59 9.81 -9.64
C PRO A 267 -21.30 9.01 -8.37
N LYS A 268 -21.16 7.70 -8.47
CA LYS A 268 -20.78 6.84 -7.33
C LYS A 268 -19.28 6.79 -7.10
N PHE A 269 -18.48 7.08 -8.12
CA PHE A 269 -17.02 6.99 -8.05
C PHE A 269 -16.45 7.90 -6.97
N GLN A 270 -15.28 7.55 -6.48
CA GLN A 270 -14.56 8.28 -5.45
C GLN A 270 -13.13 8.48 -5.97
N ASP A 271 -12.79 9.72 -6.31
CA ASP A 271 -11.48 10.08 -6.84
C ASP A 271 -10.56 10.72 -5.80
N PHE A 272 -11.10 10.99 -4.62
CA PHE A 272 -10.37 11.51 -3.47
C PHE A 272 -10.88 10.87 -2.17
N GLY A 273 -9.96 10.65 -1.25
CA GLY A 273 -10.27 10.26 0.12
C GLY A 273 -9.11 10.50 1.07
N ASP A 274 -9.43 10.78 2.33
CA ASP A 274 -8.46 10.81 3.39
C ASP A 274 -9.01 10.26 4.71
N MET A 275 -8.12 9.91 5.61
CA MET A 275 -8.49 9.48 6.96
C MET A 275 -7.40 9.79 7.98
N MET A 276 -7.84 9.96 9.22
CA MET A 276 -7.00 10.02 10.42
C MET A 276 -7.26 8.77 11.27
N VAL A 277 -6.19 8.09 11.63
CA VAL A 277 -6.24 6.87 12.46
C VAL A 277 -5.35 7.04 13.68
N HIS A 278 -5.68 6.36 14.77
CA HIS A 278 -4.84 6.30 15.97
C HIS A 278 -4.89 4.92 16.57
N GLY A 279 -3.80 4.52 17.22
CA GLY A 279 -3.67 3.23 17.84
C GLY A 279 -2.79 3.30 19.08
N ASN A 280 -2.64 2.16 19.76
CA ASN A 280 -1.78 2.05 20.94
C ASN A 280 -0.28 2.21 20.64
N GLY A 281 0.12 2.20 19.37
CA GLY A 281 1.50 2.41 18.92
C GLY A 281 1.79 3.80 18.33
N GLY A 282 0.77 4.62 18.01
CA GLY A 282 0.94 5.93 17.40
C GLY A 282 -0.29 6.42 16.63
N ALA A 283 -0.11 7.50 15.85
CA ALA A 283 -1.14 8.09 15.00
C ALA A 283 -0.82 7.93 13.51
N GLY A 284 -1.81 8.10 12.64
CA GLY A 284 -1.63 8.07 11.19
C GLY A 284 -2.54 9.06 10.47
N TYR A 285 -2.02 9.62 9.38
CA TYR A 285 -2.80 10.33 8.38
C TYR A 285 -2.57 9.70 7.02
N VAL A 286 -3.64 9.51 6.28
CA VAL A 286 -3.65 8.90 4.96
C VAL A 286 -4.44 9.77 4.00
N ARG A 287 -3.85 10.14 2.86
CA ARG A 287 -4.53 10.71 1.70
C ARG A 287 -4.34 9.80 0.49
N VAL A 288 -5.43 9.51 -0.19
CA VAL A 288 -5.47 8.72 -1.43
C VAL A 288 -6.27 9.48 -2.50
N ASP A 289 -5.81 9.43 -3.72
CA ASP A 289 -6.48 10.11 -4.81
C ASP A 289 -6.15 9.50 -6.18
N TRP A 290 -6.95 9.86 -7.20
CA TRP A 290 -6.76 9.47 -8.59
C TRP A 290 -6.29 10.65 -9.45
N PHE A 291 -5.43 11.54 -8.85
CA PHE A 291 -5.01 12.79 -9.49
C PHE A 291 -3.52 12.84 -9.88
N THR A 292 -2.85 11.69 -9.99
CA THR A 292 -1.48 11.69 -10.53
C THR A 292 -1.51 12.18 -11.99
N PRO A 293 -0.85 13.31 -12.29
CA PRO A 293 -0.84 13.87 -13.64
C PRO A 293 0.08 13.10 -14.58
N ASP A 294 -0.22 13.11 -15.88
CA ASP A 294 0.56 12.42 -16.92
C ASP A 294 2.02 12.91 -16.97
N GLY A 295 2.27 14.18 -16.67
CA GLY A 295 3.60 14.76 -16.63
C GLY A 295 4.56 14.18 -15.60
N LEU A 296 4.05 13.37 -14.64
CA LEU A 296 4.91 12.69 -13.66
C LEU A 296 5.71 11.53 -14.27
N GLY A 297 5.21 10.89 -15.34
CA GLY A 297 5.87 9.77 -16.02
C GLY A 297 5.86 8.43 -15.27
N VAL A 298 5.20 8.37 -14.12
CA VAL A 298 4.94 7.15 -13.32
C VAL A 298 3.51 7.14 -12.83
N TRP A 299 2.98 5.96 -12.50
CA TRP A 299 1.59 5.76 -12.12
C TRP A 299 1.17 6.43 -10.79
N GLY A 300 2.14 6.80 -9.94
CA GLY A 300 1.89 7.43 -8.65
C GLY A 300 3.14 7.98 -7.98
N ASP A 301 2.96 8.97 -7.10
CA ASP A 301 4.02 9.55 -6.25
C ASP A 301 3.77 9.12 -4.79
N GLY A 302 4.00 7.83 -4.50
CA GLY A 302 3.81 7.27 -3.16
C GLY A 302 4.85 7.79 -2.18
N ARG A 303 4.40 8.56 -1.17
CA ARG A 303 5.24 9.12 -0.11
C ARG A 303 4.80 8.64 1.26
N LEU A 304 5.77 8.36 2.11
CA LEU A 304 5.55 8.02 3.50
C LEU A 304 6.53 8.78 4.39
N PHE A 305 6.00 9.48 5.37
CA PHE A 305 6.74 10.03 6.50
C PHE A 305 6.50 9.17 7.74
N ILE A 306 7.58 8.80 8.44
CA ILE A 306 7.56 8.08 9.72
C ILE A 306 8.27 8.95 10.73
N LEU A 307 7.52 9.59 11.62
CA LEU A 307 8.03 10.42 12.71
C LEU A 307 8.28 9.55 13.93
N GLY A 308 9.48 9.62 14.46
CA GLY A 308 9.86 9.00 15.74
C GLY A 308 10.29 10.05 16.76
N THR A 309 10.53 9.61 18.01
CA THR A 309 10.95 10.47 19.12
C THR A 309 12.42 10.96 18.98
N GLU A 310 13.21 10.34 18.12
CA GLU A 310 14.63 10.61 17.95
C GLU A 310 15.04 10.93 16.50
N GLY A 311 14.10 11.01 15.59
CA GLY A 311 14.32 11.29 14.19
C GLY A 311 13.11 10.98 13.33
N TYR A 312 13.31 11.01 12.03
CA TYR A 312 12.26 10.66 11.07
C TYR A 312 12.82 9.99 9.81
N ILE A 313 11.95 9.26 9.12
CA ILE A 313 12.21 8.67 7.80
C ILE A 313 11.22 9.25 6.79
N GLU A 314 11.68 9.64 5.60
CA GLU A 314 10.85 9.91 4.43
C GLU A 314 11.14 8.89 3.34
N LEU A 315 10.08 8.30 2.77
CA LEU A 315 10.17 7.45 1.58
C LEU A 315 9.57 8.14 0.37
N ARG A 316 10.29 8.06 -0.77
CA ARG A 316 9.78 8.34 -2.11
C ARG A 316 9.87 7.03 -2.90
N LYS A 317 8.73 6.34 -3.02
CA LYS A 317 8.72 4.93 -3.42
C LYS A 317 9.00 4.72 -4.89
N TYR A 318 8.47 5.59 -5.76
CA TYR A 318 8.43 5.35 -7.20
C TYR A 318 9.16 6.41 -8.02
N VAL A 319 9.27 7.62 -7.50
CA VAL A 319 9.88 8.77 -8.17
C VAL A 319 10.44 9.75 -7.15
N ASP A 320 11.54 10.43 -7.53
CA ASP A 320 12.01 11.62 -6.82
C ASP A 320 11.92 12.84 -7.75
N ILE A 321 10.91 13.69 -7.53
CA ILE A 321 10.72 14.93 -8.30
C ILE A 321 11.85 15.95 -8.08
N ALA A 322 12.73 15.74 -7.09
CA ALA A 322 13.96 16.54 -6.91
C ALA A 322 15.13 16.08 -7.80
N GLY A 323 14.90 15.08 -8.69
CA GLY A 323 15.80 14.74 -9.77
C GLY A 323 16.70 13.53 -9.56
N ARG A 324 16.61 12.80 -8.42
CA ARG A 324 17.29 11.50 -8.30
C ARG A 324 16.59 10.48 -9.19
N LYS A 325 17.39 9.70 -9.93
CA LYS A 325 16.88 8.70 -10.87
C LYS A 325 16.31 7.46 -10.13
N GLY A 326 15.29 6.85 -10.75
CA GLY A 326 14.68 5.61 -10.26
C GLY A 326 13.69 5.82 -9.13
N GLY A 327 13.44 4.78 -8.37
CA GLY A 327 12.59 4.73 -7.19
C GLY A 327 13.34 4.19 -5.97
N ASN A 328 12.62 3.81 -4.93
CA ASN A 328 13.17 3.25 -3.69
C ASN A 328 14.12 4.20 -2.93
N HIS A 329 13.75 5.48 -2.87
CA HIS A 329 14.51 6.50 -2.14
C HIS A 329 14.09 6.54 -0.67
N LEU A 330 15.08 6.53 0.23
CA LEU A 330 14.89 6.66 1.66
C LEU A 330 15.76 7.81 2.18
N LEU A 331 15.14 8.75 2.88
CA LEU A 331 15.81 9.81 3.62
C LEU A 331 15.61 9.55 5.11
N LEU A 332 16.70 9.53 5.87
CA LEU A 332 16.70 9.35 7.31
C LEU A 332 17.38 10.55 7.95
N VAL A 333 16.71 11.15 8.92
CA VAL A 333 17.31 12.16 9.80
C VAL A 333 17.20 11.67 11.22
N ASP A 334 18.34 11.54 11.89
CA ASP A 334 18.44 11.16 13.30
C ASP A 334 19.29 12.19 14.09
N LYS A 335 19.58 11.90 15.34
CA LYS A 335 20.42 12.77 16.19
C LYS A 335 21.86 12.98 15.70
N LYS A 336 22.31 12.19 14.70
CA LYS A 336 23.71 12.17 14.27
C LYS A 336 23.91 12.78 12.90
N ALA A 337 23.00 12.51 11.94
CA ALA A 337 23.19 12.86 10.54
C ALA A 337 21.90 12.92 9.75
N GLN A 338 21.97 13.59 8.58
CA GLN A 338 21.03 13.45 7.48
C GLN A 338 21.62 12.43 6.50
N ARG A 339 20.82 11.41 6.14
CA ARG A 339 21.26 10.34 5.24
C ARG A 339 20.26 10.16 4.11
N TYR A 340 20.77 10.03 2.91
CA TYR A 340 20.03 9.50 1.77
C TYR A 340 20.50 8.05 1.54
N ILE A 341 19.56 7.13 1.47
CA ILE A 341 19.82 5.71 1.29
C ILE A 341 19.13 5.26 0.00
N ASP A 342 19.92 4.89 -1.01
CA ASP A 342 19.43 4.20 -2.21
C ASP A 342 19.13 2.73 -1.85
N CYS A 343 17.85 2.36 -1.93
CA CYS A 343 17.39 1.03 -1.53
C CYS A 343 17.24 0.06 -2.72
N ASN A 344 17.75 0.38 -3.93
CA ASN A 344 17.54 -0.47 -5.11
C ASN A 344 18.18 -1.87 -4.98
N ASN A 345 19.16 -2.06 -4.11
CA ASN A 345 19.81 -3.36 -3.85
C ASN A 345 19.17 -4.15 -2.68
N VAL A 346 18.18 -3.60 -1.98
CA VAL A 346 17.50 -4.29 -0.88
C VAL A 346 16.77 -5.53 -1.42
N THR A 347 16.89 -6.64 -0.73
CA THR A 347 16.18 -7.89 -1.03
C THR A 347 14.73 -7.80 -0.57
N LEU A 348 13.83 -8.43 -1.31
CA LEU A 348 12.41 -8.52 -0.96
C LEU A 348 12.14 -9.84 -0.23
N PRO A 349 11.92 -9.83 1.09
CA PRO A 349 11.84 -11.06 1.88
C PRO A 349 10.46 -11.75 1.82
N PHE A 350 9.41 -11.03 1.38
CA PHE A 350 8.03 -11.52 1.48
C PHE A 350 7.85 -12.92 0.85
N GLY A 351 8.25 -13.13 -0.40
CA GLY A 351 8.03 -14.41 -1.08
C GLY A 351 8.62 -15.60 -0.32
N PRO A 352 9.95 -15.61 -0.01
CA PRO A 352 10.58 -16.68 0.76
C PRO A 352 9.97 -16.88 2.15
N GLN A 353 9.66 -15.80 2.86
CA GLN A 353 9.02 -15.87 4.19
C GLN A 353 7.60 -16.44 4.08
N PHE A 354 6.82 -15.99 3.10
CA PHE A 354 5.42 -16.43 2.95
C PHE A 354 5.32 -17.91 2.56
N VAL A 355 6.16 -18.38 1.64
CA VAL A 355 6.24 -19.82 1.34
C VAL A 355 6.68 -20.62 2.56
N GLY A 356 7.63 -20.10 3.36
CA GLY A 356 7.99 -20.66 4.65
C GLY A 356 6.82 -20.70 5.64
N ASP A 357 6.00 -19.66 5.69
CA ASP A 357 4.81 -19.60 6.56
C ASP A 357 3.77 -20.65 6.17
N VAL A 358 3.52 -20.86 4.88
CA VAL A 358 2.62 -21.93 4.38
C VAL A 358 3.09 -23.30 4.86
N VAL A 359 4.40 -23.58 4.78
CA VAL A 359 4.98 -24.88 5.17
C VAL A 359 5.00 -25.07 6.68
N ASN A 360 5.43 -24.04 7.42
CA ASN A 360 5.68 -24.14 8.88
C ASN A 360 4.49 -23.68 9.73
N ARG A 361 3.42 -23.22 9.12
CA ARG A 361 2.23 -22.68 9.82
C ARG A 361 2.58 -21.48 10.72
N THR A 362 3.41 -20.55 10.20
CA THR A 362 3.83 -19.32 10.86
C THR A 362 3.28 -18.08 10.15
N HIS A 363 3.56 -16.87 10.66
CA HIS A 363 3.13 -15.59 10.09
C HIS A 363 4.28 -14.57 10.07
N VAL A 364 5.47 -15.02 9.64
CA VAL A 364 6.71 -14.20 9.62
C VAL A 364 6.65 -13.14 8.51
N ALA A 365 6.12 -13.52 7.34
CA ALA A 365 6.00 -12.62 6.19
C ALA A 365 5.01 -11.47 6.44
N GLN A 366 3.90 -11.81 7.08
CA GLN A 366 2.83 -10.89 7.41
C GLN A 366 2.09 -11.40 8.64
N ASP A 367 2.05 -10.58 9.69
CA ASP A 367 1.16 -10.85 10.82
C ASP A 367 -0.30 -10.76 10.36
N GLN A 368 -1.03 -11.87 10.49
CA GLN A 368 -2.40 -11.98 10.00
C GLN A 368 -3.36 -11.05 10.74
N GLU A 369 -3.21 -10.90 12.06
CA GLU A 369 -4.09 -10.00 12.83
C GLU A 369 -3.82 -8.54 12.52
N GLN A 370 -2.57 -8.14 12.28
CA GLN A 370 -2.26 -6.79 11.80
C GLN A 370 -2.86 -6.53 10.42
N ALA A 371 -2.79 -7.48 9.50
CA ALA A 371 -3.41 -7.35 8.18
C ALA A 371 -4.94 -7.22 8.26
N LEU A 372 -5.58 -7.99 9.14
CA LEU A 372 -7.03 -7.92 9.38
C LEU A 372 -7.43 -6.64 10.13
N LEU A 373 -6.59 -6.14 11.06
CA LEU A 373 -6.80 -4.85 11.72
C LEU A 373 -6.73 -3.69 10.70
N ALA A 374 -5.71 -3.68 9.84
CA ALA A 374 -5.60 -2.69 8.77
C ALA A 374 -6.83 -2.70 7.85
N THR A 375 -7.31 -3.89 7.49
CA THR A 375 -8.52 -4.07 6.69
C THR A 375 -9.75 -3.55 7.44
N GLU A 376 -9.92 -3.85 8.72
CA GLU A 376 -11.04 -3.37 9.55
C GLU A 376 -11.08 -1.85 9.60
N LEU A 377 -9.93 -1.21 9.78
CA LEU A 377 -9.83 0.26 9.83
C LEU A 377 -10.29 0.91 8.53
N VAL A 378 -9.86 0.41 7.37
CA VAL A 378 -10.30 1.00 6.09
C VAL A 378 -11.78 0.74 5.81
N LEU A 379 -12.32 -0.40 6.21
CA LEU A 379 -13.75 -0.69 6.10
C LEU A 379 -14.59 0.24 6.99
N LYS A 380 -14.16 0.47 8.22
CA LYS A 380 -14.79 1.45 9.12
C LYS A 380 -14.69 2.87 8.56
N ALA A 381 -13.50 3.25 8.08
CA ALA A 381 -13.28 4.56 7.47
C ALA A 381 -14.20 4.76 6.26
N GLN A 382 -14.25 3.80 5.35
CA GLN A 382 -15.10 3.87 4.15
C GLN A 382 -16.59 3.95 4.49
N LYS A 383 -17.04 3.14 5.45
CA LYS A 383 -18.45 3.10 5.89
C LYS A 383 -18.90 4.43 6.52
N ASN A 384 -18.02 5.07 7.29
CA ASN A 384 -18.33 6.27 8.06
C ASN A 384 -17.83 7.56 7.40
N ALA A 385 -17.27 7.48 6.18
CA ALA A 385 -16.67 8.63 5.50
C ALA A 385 -17.70 9.73 5.22
N LYS A 386 -17.35 10.96 5.60
CA LYS A 386 -18.10 12.14 5.18
C LYS A 386 -17.87 12.38 3.69
N ARG A 387 -18.96 12.41 2.91
CA ARG A 387 -18.85 12.81 1.49
C ARG A 387 -18.73 14.34 1.41
N LEU A 388 -17.60 14.78 0.89
CA LEU A 388 -17.38 16.20 0.65
C LEU A 388 -18.09 16.65 -0.63
N GLN A 389 -18.58 17.89 -0.62
CA GLN A 389 -19.05 18.61 -1.80
C GLN A 389 -18.17 19.84 -1.93
N PHE A 390 -17.37 19.89 -2.99
CA PHE A 390 -16.62 21.11 -3.28
C PHE A 390 -17.57 22.10 -3.95
N ILE A 391 -17.74 23.26 -3.34
CA ILE A 391 -18.57 24.35 -3.89
C ILE A 391 -17.78 24.94 -5.05
N SER A 392 -18.34 24.88 -6.25
CA SER A 392 -17.83 25.51 -7.47
C SER A 392 -18.05 27.02 -7.47
#